data_f1fc0471e930b1a0afe1bcfe17f82c89
#
_entry.id   f1fc0471e930b1a0afe1bcfe17f82c89
#
_cell.length_a   1.000
_cell.length_b   1.000
_cell.length_c   1.000
_cell.angle_alpha   90.00
_cell.angle_beta   90.00
_cell.angle_gamma   90.00
#
_symmetry.space_group_name_H-M   'P 1'
#
loop_
_entity.id
_entity.type
_entity.pdbx_description
1 polymer ?
#
loop_
_entity_poly.entity_id
_entity_poly.type
_entity_poly.pdbx_seq_one_letter_code
_entity_poly.pdbx_strand_id
1 'polypeptide(L)'
;GHLMLGSAALVQYHLDEVWFMPNGNPPHKKNTSIGSSIDARCAMTELAIEDVAEFRLELYEAKQKKVCYTYETLEHFHKTTEGAQFYFIVGADSLFMIESWVKPERIFPLCTLLAACRDEVSTPEKMQKQIEYLGEKYNARIEILRAPLMPVSSHELRERIRTGTPFSAYVPSKVADYIKKEGFYGA
;
A
#
# COMPACT_ATOMS: atom_id res chain seq x y z
N GLY A 1 7.42 6.51 1.20
CA GLY A 1 6.01 6.73 0.82
C GLY A 1 5.05 5.94 1.70
N HIS A 2 5.10 4.59 1.68
CA HIS A 2 4.12 3.76 2.41
C HIS A 2 4.10 4.05 3.92
N LEU A 3 5.25 4.23 4.57
CA LEU A 3 5.34 4.59 5.99
C LEU A 3 4.65 5.93 6.28
N MET A 4 4.89 6.93 5.44
CA MET A 4 4.26 8.25 5.61
C MET A 4 2.73 8.19 5.45
N LEU A 5 2.24 7.39 4.50
CA LEU A 5 0.81 7.16 4.33
C LEU A 5 0.22 6.43 5.55
N GLY A 6 0.91 5.40 6.05
CA GLY A 6 0.51 4.69 7.27
C GLY A 6 0.44 5.60 8.48
N SER A 7 1.49 6.41 8.71
CA SER A 7 1.52 7.38 9.82
C SER A 7 0.43 8.45 9.69
N ALA A 8 0.20 8.97 8.48
CA ALA A 8 -0.86 9.95 8.24
C ALA A 8 -2.24 9.36 8.51
N ALA A 9 -2.50 8.14 8.06
CA ALA A 9 -3.76 7.45 8.28
C ALA A 9 -3.99 7.17 9.77
N LEU A 10 -2.97 6.67 10.48
CA LEU A 10 -3.01 6.40 11.92
C LEU A 10 -3.49 7.63 12.69
N VAL A 11 -2.89 8.80 12.40
CA VAL A 11 -3.19 10.05 13.10
C VAL A 11 -4.52 10.65 12.67
N GLN A 12 -4.79 10.75 11.35
CA GLN A 12 -6.00 11.43 10.84
C GLN A 12 -7.29 10.70 11.20
N TYR A 13 -7.23 9.37 11.23
CA TYR A 13 -8.43 8.53 11.43
C TYR A 13 -8.43 7.81 12.78
N HIS A 14 -7.48 8.15 13.66
CA HIS A 14 -7.37 7.57 15.01
C HIS A 14 -7.42 6.03 14.98
N LEU A 15 -6.62 5.45 14.08
CA LEU A 15 -6.57 4.00 13.90
C LEU A 15 -5.85 3.34 15.09
N ASP A 16 -6.27 2.13 15.45
CA ASP A 16 -5.59 1.35 16.49
C ASP A 16 -4.30 0.73 15.94
N GLU A 17 -4.32 0.28 14.67
CA GLU A 17 -3.19 -0.37 14.00
C GLU A 17 -3.15 -0.01 12.52
N VAL A 18 -1.96 -0.07 11.93
CA VAL A 18 -1.76 -0.04 10.47
C VAL A 18 -1.03 -1.30 10.04
N TRP A 19 -1.66 -2.06 9.17
CA TRP A 19 -1.12 -3.30 8.66
C TRP A 19 -0.41 -3.10 7.33
N PHE A 20 0.87 -3.45 7.29
CA PHE A 20 1.68 -3.49 6.08
C PHE A 20 1.70 -4.90 5.55
N MET A 21 1.08 -5.11 4.38
CA MET A 21 0.89 -6.44 3.81
C MET A 21 1.66 -6.57 2.48
N PRO A 22 2.81 -7.23 2.47
CA PRO A 22 3.51 -7.53 1.22
C PRO A 22 2.69 -8.51 0.37
N ASN A 23 2.34 -8.09 -0.84
CA ASN A 23 1.59 -8.92 -1.77
C ASN A 23 2.44 -10.09 -2.27
N GLY A 24 1.97 -11.32 -2.12
CA GLY A 24 2.70 -12.52 -2.52
C GLY A 24 2.82 -12.65 -4.05
N ASN A 25 1.71 -12.59 -4.75
CA ASN A 25 1.65 -12.75 -6.21
C ASN A 25 0.69 -11.73 -6.82
N PRO A 26 1.16 -10.48 -7.06
CA PRO A 26 0.31 -9.40 -7.53
C PRO A 26 -0.25 -9.66 -8.93
N PRO A 27 -1.58 -9.53 -9.15
CA PRO A 27 -2.24 -9.85 -10.41
C PRO A 27 -1.76 -8.98 -11.58
N HIS A 28 -1.26 -7.78 -11.31
CA HIS A 28 -0.87 -6.80 -12.32
C HIS A 28 0.64 -6.70 -12.57
N LYS A 29 1.48 -7.49 -11.87
CA LYS A 29 2.94 -7.43 -12.01
C LYS A 29 3.52 -8.79 -12.35
N LYS A 30 4.26 -8.88 -13.44
CA LYS A 30 5.09 -10.06 -13.70
C LYS A 30 6.19 -10.13 -12.64
N ASN A 31 6.46 -11.33 -12.09
CA ASN A 31 7.48 -11.53 -11.04
C ASN A 31 8.85 -10.95 -11.38
N THR A 32 9.20 -10.87 -12.68
CA THR A 32 10.45 -10.28 -13.18
C THR A 32 10.57 -8.77 -12.94
N SER A 33 9.47 -8.05 -12.69
CA SER A 33 9.50 -6.60 -12.45
C SER A 33 9.68 -6.21 -10.98
N ILE A 34 9.66 -7.18 -10.06
CA ILE A 34 9.72 -6.92 -8.61
C ILE A 34 11.17 -6.90 -8.09
N GLY A 35 12.08 -7.68 -8.70
CA GLY A 35 13.52 -7.66 -8.41
C GLY A 35 13.93 -8.18 -7.03
N SER A 36 12.97 -8.68 -6.20
CA SER A 36 13.24 -9.29 -4.90
C SER A 36 12.19 -10.35 -4.57
N SER A 37 12.59 -11.36 -3.80
CA SER A 37 11.67 -12.42 -3.34
C SER A 37 10.60 -11.87 -2.39
N ILE A 38 9.54 -12.65 -2.17
CA ILE A 38 8.52 -12.30 -1.18
C ILE A 38 9.13 -12.23 0.23
N ASP A 39 10.02 -13.16 0.57
CA ASP A 39 10.68 -13.19 1.88
C ASP A 39 11.54 -11.95 2.10
N ALA A 40 12.30 -11.52 1.09
CA ALA A 40 13.07 -10.27 1.14
C ALA A 40 12.16 -9.04 1.32
N ARG A 41 11.00 -9.00 0.65
CA ARG A 41 10.04 -7.90 0.81
C ARG A 41 9.41 -7.89 2.21
N CYS A 42 9.10 -9.06 2.76
CA CYS A 42 8.62 -9.19 4.13
C CYS A 42 9.68 -8.70 5.13
N ALA A 43 10.94 -9.15 4.99
CA ALA A 43 12.04 -8.72 5.84
C ALA A 43 12.28 -7.20 5.76
N MET A 44 12.28 -6.62 4.55
CA MET A 44 12.39 -5.17 4.39
C MET A 44 11.22 -4.40 5.00
N THR A 45 10.01 -4.95 4.92
CA THR A 45 8.83 -4.33 5.53
C THR A 45 8.93 -4.38 7.05
N GLU A 46 9.29 -5.52 7.62
CA GLU A 46 9.49 -5.69 9.06
C GLU A 46 10.53 -4.69 9.60
N LEU A 47 11.72 -4.63 8.99
CA LEU A 47 12.76 -3.65 9.33
C LEU A 47 12.28 -2.19 9.19
N ALA A 48 11.36 -1.92 8.27
CA ALA A 48 10.87 -0.57 8.03
C ALA A 48 9.86 -0.09 9.08
N ILE A 49 9.16 -1.01 9.75
CA ILE A 49 8.04 -0.69 10.66
C ILE A 49 8.34 -0.97 12.13
N GLU A 50 9.43 -1.65 12.45
CA GLU A 50 9.71 -2.15 13.81
C GLU A 50 9.78 -1.08 14.90
N ASP A 51 10.07 0.18 14.54
CA ASP A 51 10.19 1.29 15.49
C ASP A 51 8.82 1.98 15.80
N VAL A 52 7.69 1.50 15.24
CA VAL A 52 6.35 2.06 15.46
C VAL A 52 5.44 0.97 15.99
N ALA A 53 4.99 1.11 17.23
CA ALA A 53 4.23 0.07 17.95
C ALA A 53 2.88 -0.28 17.29
N GLU A 54 2.25 0.70 16.66
CA GLU A 54 0.95 0.56 15.98
C GLU A 54 1.09 -0.01 14.55
N PHE A 55 2.32 -0.19 14.06
CA PHE A 55 2.55 -0.79 12.75
C PHE A 55 2.75 -2.30 12.88
N ARG A 56 2.10 -3.05 12.00
CA ARG A 56 2.13 -4.50 11.98
C ARG A 56 2.45 -5.04 10.60
N LEU A 57 3.33 -6.04 10.54
CA LEU A 57 3.54 -6.85 9.35
C LEU A 57 2.44 -7.91 9.26
N GLU A 58 1.63 -7.85 8.21
CA GLU A 58 0.62 -8.87 7.93
C GLU A 58 1.06 -9.76 6.77
N LEU A 59 1.12 -11.06 7.02
CA LEU A 59 1.69 -12.05 6.09
C LEU A 59 0.63 -12.87 5.34
N TYR A 60 -0.64 -12.54 5.46
CA TYR A 60 -1.70 -13.34 4.84
C TYR A 60 -1.48 -13.54 3.35
N GLU A 61 -1.31 -12.46 2.58
CA GLU A 61 -1.09 -12.57 1.13
C GLU A 61 0.28 -13.17 0.78
N ALA A 62 1.30 -12.90 1.57
CA ALA A 62 2.65 -13.44 1.37
C ALA A 62 2.68 -14.98 1.44
N LYS A 63 1.82 -15.57 2.28
CA LYS A 63 1.69 -17.01 2.46
C LYS A 63 0.81 -17.70 1.41
N GLN A 64 0.08 -16.94 0.60
CA GLN A 64 -0.78 -17.53 -0.43
C GLN A 64 0.03 -17.97 -1.64
N LYS A 65 -0.26 -19.18 -2.15
CA LYS A 65 0.34 -19.70 -3.39
C LYS A 65 -0.38 -19.17 -4.65
N LYS A 66 -1.59 -18.63 -4.49
CA LYS A 66 -2.43 -18.08 -5.56
C LYS A 66 -2.34 -16.56 -5.64
N VAL A 67 -2.82 -16.00 -6.73
CA VAL A 67 -3.07 -14.56 -6.82
C VAL A 67 -4.12 -14.17 -5.77
N CYS A 68 -3.85 -13.15 -4.98
CA CYS A 68 -4.79 -12.59 -4.02
C CYS A 68 -5.47 -11.36 -4.63
N TYR A 69 -6.80 -11.35 -4.55
CA TYR A 69 -7.59 -10.19 -4.93
C TYR A 69 -8.04 -9.43 -3.69
N THR A 70 -8.07 -8.12 -3.75
CA THR A 70 -8.39 -7.23 -2.61
C THR A 70 -9.69 -7.62 -1.91
N TYR A 71 -10.76 -7.94 -2.66
CA TYR A 71 -12.03 -8.36 -2.05
C TYR A 71 -11.90 -9.65 -1.22
N GLU A 72 -11.10 -10.65 -1.68
CA GLU A 72 -10.88 -11.90 -0.93
C GLU A 72 -10.13 -11.65 0.37
N THR A 73 -9.12 -10.79 0.31
CA THR A 73 -8.30 -10.40 1.47
C THR A 73 -9.15 -9.67 2.51
N LEU A 74 -9.96 -8.70 2.10
CA LEU A 74 -10.86 -7.99 3.00
C LEU A 74 -11.92 -8.91 3.61
N GLU A 75 -12.52 -9.79 2.82
CA GLU A 75 -13.48 -10.77 3.34
C GLU A 75 -12.87 -11.74 4.35
N HIS A 76 -11.61 -12.13 4.12
CA HIS A 76 -10.88 -12.95 5.09
C HIS A 76 -10.77 -12.23 6.43
N PHE A 77 -10.31 -10.98 6.44
CA PHE A 77 -10.13 -10.24 7.68
C PHE A 77 -11.44 -9.89 8.37
N HIS A 78 -12.51 -9.60 7.63
CA HIS A 78 -13.84 -9.44 8.22
C HIS A 78 -14.33 -10.69 8.96
N LYS A 79 -13.95 -11.89 8.51
CA LYS A 79 -14.31 -13.15 9.16
C LYS A 79 -13.42 -13.48 10.35
N THR A 80 -12.16 -13.04 10.32
CA THR A 80 -11.16 -13.44 11.34
C THR A 80 -10.92 -12.38 12.40
N THR A 81 -11.41 -11.15 12.21
CA THR A 81 -11.24 -10.02 13.13
C THR A 81 -12.60 -9.39 13.41
N GLU A 82 -13.35 -10.06 14.29
CA GLU A 82 -14.71 -9.65 14.63
C GLU A 82 -14.74 -8.24 15.26
N GLY A 83 -15.70 -7.42 14.83
CA GLY A 83 -15.90 -6.06 15.32
C GLY A 83 -14.91 -5.02 14.81
N ALA A 84 -13.92 -5.41 13.99
CA ALA A 84 -12.98 -4.46 13.43
C ALA A 84 -13.61 -3.62 12.28
N GLN A 85 -13.24 -2.35 12.25
CA GLN A 85 -13.52 -1.46 11.13
C GLN A 85 -12.26 -1.33 10.27
N PHE A 86 -12.37 -1.66 9.00
CA PHE A 86 -11.24 -1.63 8.08
C PHE A 86 -11.19 -0.34 7.26
N TYR A 87 -9.99 0.19 7.15
CA TYR A 87 -9.61 1.28 6.26
C TYR A 87 -8.59 0.77 5.26
N PHE A 88 -8.79 1.02 3.97
CA PHE A 88 -7.89 0.55 2.93
C PHE A 88 -7.26 1.75 2.21
N ILE A 89 -5.94 1.91 2.36
CA ILE A 89 -5.19 3.04 1.79
C ILE A 89 -4.90 2.75 0.32
N VAL A 90 -5.32 3.66 -0.56
CA VAL A 90 -5.08 3.60 -2.00
C VAL A 90 -4.48 4.91 -2.52
N GLY A 91 -3.64 4.85 -3.54
CA GLY A 91 -3.24 6.04 -4.29
C GLY A 91 -4.39 6.56 -5.16
N ALA A 92 -4.34 7.82 -5.57
CA ALA A 92 -5.33 8.42 -6.44
C ALA A 92 -5.47 7.66 -7.77
N ASP A 93 -4.36 7.24 -8.37
CA ASP A 93 -4.32 6.40 -9.57
C ASP A 93 -5.13 5.12 -9.40
N SER A 94 -4.97 4.44 -8.28
CA SER A 94 -5.71 3.23 -7.94
C SER A 94 -7.20 3.51 -7.72
N LEU A 95 -7.56 4.64 -7.10
CA LEU A 95 -8.95 5.03 -6.93
C LEU A 95 -9.65 5.26 -8.29
N PHE A 96 -8.98 5.92 -9.25
CA PHE A 96 -9.54 6.11 -10.59
C PHE A 96 -9.68 4.81 -11.37
N MET A 97 -8.88 3.80 -11.06
CA MET A 97 -8.89 2.50 -11.73
C MET A 97 -9.62 1.40 -10.95
N ILE A 98 -10.19 1.69 -9.79
CA ILE A 98 -10.73 0.66 -8.88
C ILE A 98 -11.84 -0.18 -9.51
N GLU A 99 -12.60 0.37 -10.44
CA GLU A 99 -13.64 -0.36 -11.17
C GLU A 99 -13.07 -1.43 -12.13
N SER A 100 -11.79 -1.35 -12.49
CA SER A 100 -11.09 -2.38 -13.27
C SER A 100 -10.59 -3.55 -12.40
N TRP A 101 -10.69 -3.44 -11.08
CA TRP A 101 -10.29 -4.50 -10.18
C TRP A 101 -11.31 -5.64 -10.20
N VAL A 102 -10.88 -6.82 -9.76
CA VAL A 102 -11.78 -7.99 -9.74
C VAL A 102 -12.83 -7.80 -8.64
N LYS A 103 -14.10 -7.80 -9.03
CA LYS A 103 -15.26 -7.64 -8.15
C LYS A 103 -15.19 -6.42 -7.24
N PRO A 104 -15.07 -5.21 -7.80
CA PRO A 104 -14.94 -3.99 -7.01
C PRO A 104 -16.16 -3.76 -6.09
N GLU A 105 -17.35 -4.18 -6.50
CA GLU A 105 -18.59 -4.12 -5.72
C GLU A 105 -18.51 -4.88 -4.38
N ARG A 106 -17.58 -5.82 -4.25
CA ARG A 106 -17.35 -6.57 -3.01
C ARG A 106 -16.32 -5.89 -2.08
N ILE A 107 -15.58 -4.90 -2.57
CA ILE A 107 -14.59 -4.14 -1.79
C ILE A 107 -15.29 -3.08 -0.94
N PHE A 108 -16.16 -2.27 -1.58
CA PHE A 108 -16.74 -1.08 -0.96
C PHE A 108 -17.53 -1.33 0.34
N PRO A 109 -18.31 -2.43 0.49
CA PRO A 109 -19.01 -2.70 1.74
C PRO A 109 -18.08 -3.07 2.91
N LEU A 110 -16.85 -3.49 2.62
CA LEU A 110 -15.93 -4.10 3.59
C LEU A 110 -14.96 -3.10 4.22
N CYS A 111 -14.80 -1.91 3.65
CA CYS A 111 -13.86 -0.94 4.18
C CYS A 111 -14.25 0.50 3.85
N THR A 112 -13.64 1.44 4.54
CA THR A 112 -13.54 2.82 4.08
C THR A 112 -12.24 2.98 3.29
N LEU A 113 -12.31 3.46 2.05
CA LEU A 113 -11.11 3.75 1.27
C LEU A 113 -10.49 5.07 1.73
N LEU A 114 -9.18 5.07 1.96
CA LEU A 114 -8.40 6.27 2.22
C LEU A 114 -7.61 6.62 0.96
N ALA A 115 -8.07 7.61 0.21
CA ALA A 115 -7.47 8.00 -1.07
C ALA A 115 -6.38 9.04 -0.86
N ALA A 116 -5.13 8.66 -1.16
CA ALA A 116 -3.96 9.54 -1.04
C ALA A 116 -3.60 10.18 -2.38
N CYS A 117 -3.53 11.51 -2.41
CA CYS A 117 -3.01 12.25 -3.55
C CYS A 117 -1.49 12.20 -3.56
N ARG A 118 -0.87 11.87 -4.71
CA ARG A 118 0.58 11.79 -4.87
C ARG A 118 1.16 12.80 -5.85
N ASP A 119 0.35 13.34 -6.76
CA ASP A 119 0.82 14.12 -7.89
C ASP A 119 -0.17 15.23 -8.30
N GLU A 120 0.32 16.11 -9.16
CA GLU A 120 -0.44 17.25 -9.71
C GLU A 120 -1.57 16.80 -10.67
N VAL A 121 -1.57 15.55 -11.12
CA VAL A 121 -2.56 15.02 -12.07
C VAL A 121 -3.91 14.78 -11.39
N SER A 122 -3.90 14.55 -10.08
CA SER A 122 -5.08 14.30 -9.28
C SER A 122 -5.51 15.58 -8.58
N THR A 123 -6.15 16.49 -9.31
CA THR A 123 -6.65 17.73 -8.69
C THR A 123 -7.75 17.40 -7.66
N PRO A 124 -7.91 18.25 -6.62
CA PRO A 124 -8.96 18.07 -5.62
C PRO A 124 -10.35 17.90 -6.24
N GLU A 125 -10.64 18.64 -7.32
CA GLU A 125 -11.95 18.58 -8.00
C GLU A 125 -12.15 17.23 -8.72
N LYS A 126 -11.11 16.66 -9.34
CA LYS A 126 -11.19 15.33 -9.98
C LYS A 126 -11.38 14.24 -8.94
N MET A 127 -10.65 14.32 -7.84
CA MET A 127 -10.79 13.38 -6.72
C MET A 127 -12.21 13.44 -6.15
N GLN A 128 -12.73 14.63 -5.90
CA GLN A 128 -14.07 14.81 -5.36
C GLN A 128 -15.14 14.22 -6.27
N LYS A 129 -15.07 14.47 -7.58
CA LYS A 129 -15.99 13.88 -8.57
C LYS A 129 -15.95 12.35 -8.58
N GLN A 130 -14.75 11.77 -8.47
CA GLN A 130 -14.60 10.31 -8.42
C GLN A 130 -15.18 9.72 -7.13
N ILE A 131 -14.97 10.39 -6.00
CA ILE A 131 -15.53 10.00 -4.70
C ILE A 131 -17.08 10.02 -4.76
N GLU A 132 -17.66 11.11 -5.27
CA GLU A 132 -19.11 11.25 -5.45
C GLU A 132 -19.66 10.15 -6.36
N TYR A 133 -19.04 9.94 -7.52
CA TYR A 133 -19.45 8.91 -8.47
C TYR A 133 -19.44 7.50 -7.86
N LEU A 134 -18.36 7.12 -7.17
CA LEU A 134 -18.28 5.80 -6.53
C LEU A 134 -19.21 5.68 -5.32
N GLY A 135 -19.43 6.78 -4.61
CA GLY A 135 -20.41 6.85 -3.53
C GLY A 135 -21.84 6.60 -4.02
N GLU A 136 -22.26 7.25 -5.10
CA GLU A 136 -23.57 7.07 -5.70
C GLU A 136 -23.76 5.66 -6.29
N LYS A 137 -22.74 5.17 -7.00
CA LYS A 137 -22.84 3.88 -7.72
C LYS A 137 -22.76 2.66 -6.82
N TYR A 138 -21.88 2.69 -5.82
CA TYR A 138 -21.56 1.52 -4.99
C TYR A 138 -21.84 1.70 -3.51
N ASN A 139 -22.41 2.84 -3.11
CA ASN A 139 -22.50 3.25 -1.70
C ASN A 139 -21.13 3.20 -0.99
N ALA A 140 -20.07 3.57 -1.73
CA ALA A 140 -18.70 3.52 -1.25
C ALA A 140 -18.43 4.61 -0.20
N ARG A 141 -17.71 4.25 0.86
CA ARG A 141 -17.17 5.20 1.84
C ARG A 141 -15.74 5.51 1.46
N ILE A 142 -15.45 6.75 1.08
CA ILE A 142 -14.14 7.18 0.59
C ILE A 142 -13.78 8.50 1.25
N GLU A 143 -12.60 8.54 1.84
CA GLU A 143 -12.06 9.70 2.53
C GLU A 143 -10.73 10.11 1.92
N ILE A 144 -10.40 11.41 1.97
CA ILE A 144 -9.12 11.91 1.44
C ILE A 144 -8.06 11.81 2.52
N LEU A 145 -7.02 11.00 2.27
CA LEU A 145 -5.84 10.92 3.11
C LEU A 145 -4.86 12.05 2.75
N ARG A 146 -4.65 12.96 3.67
CA ARG A 146 -3.68 14.04 3.56
C ARG A 146 -2.33 13.56 4.08
N ALA A 147 -1.37 13.38 3.19
CA ALA A 147 -0.01 12.99 3.55
C ALA A 147 1.01 13.85 2.80
N PRO A 148 2.20 14.07 3.36
CA PRO A 148 3.28 14.73 2.64
C PRO A 148 3.61 13.98 1.35
N LEU A 149 3.90 14.72 0.30
CA LEU A 149 4.32 14.13 -0.98
C LEU A 149 5.72 13.52 -0.83
N MET A 150 5.86 12.27 -1.26
CA MET A 150 7.17 11.65 -1.41
C MET A 150 7.68 11.90 -2.82
N PRO A 151 8.86 12.53 -2.97
CA PRO A 151 9.39 12.92 -4.28
C PRO A 151 9.92 11.73 -5.09
N VAL A 152 9.88 10.49 -4.54
CA VAL A 152 10.44 9.29 -5.17
C VAL A 152 9.44 8.14 -5.11
N SER A 153 9.12 7.57 -6.26
CA SER A 153 8.33 6.34 -6.37
C SER A 153 9.16 5.09 -6.08
N SER A 154 8.50 3.96 -5.80
CA SER A 154 9.20 2.68 -5.64
C SER A 154 9.94 2.23 -6.91
N HIS A 155 9.47 2.63 -8.09
CA HIS A 155 10.15 2.34 -9.34
C HIS A 155 11.44 3.14 -9.47
N GLU A 156 11.37 4.45 -9.26
CA GLU A 156 12.54 5.33 -9.27
C GLU A 156 13.56 4.96 -8.20
N LEU A 157 13.10 4.51 -7.01
CA LEU A 157 14.00 4.06 -5.96
C LEU A 157 14.81 2.84 -6.40
N ARG A 158 14.17 1.84 -7.02
CA ARG A 158 14.87 0.67 -7.56
C ARG A 158 15.84 1.04 -8.68
N GLU A 159 15.46 1.99 -9.53
CA GLU A 159 16.33 2.49 -10.60
C GLU A 159 17.56 3.22 -10.04
N ARG A 160 17.39 4.05 -9.00
CA ARG A 160 18.51 4.67 -8.27
C ARG A 160 19.49 3.63 -7.73
N ILE A 161 18.98 2.58 -7.11
CA ILE A 161 19.81 1.48 -6.59
C ILE A 161 20.57 0.83 -7.74
N ARG A 162 19.88 0.46 -8.82
CA ARG A 162 20.47 -0.20 -9.99
C ARG A 162 21.57 0.62 -10.67
N THR A 163 21.44 1.95 -10.65
CA THR A 163 22.42 2.88 -11.25
C THR A 163 23.49 3.37 -10.29
N GLY A 164 23.54 2.85 -9.04
CA GLY A 164 24.48 3.30 -8.02
C GLY A 164 24.21 4.73 -7.51
N THR A 165 23.04 5.30 -7.79
CA THR A 165 22.66 6.64 -7.30
C THR A 165 22.27 6.55 -5.82
N PRO A 166 22.63 7.53 -4.98
CA PRO A 166 22.28 7.54 -3.55
C PRO A 166 20.77 7.36 -3.31
N PHE A 167 20.41 6.43 -2.44
CA PHE A 167 19.01 6.10 -2.12
C PHE A 167 18.71 6.05 -0.63
N SER A 168 19.72 6.01 0.23
CA SER A 168 19.54 5.79 1.69
C SER A 168 18.70 6.88 2.37
N ALA A 169 18.60 8.08 1.80
CA ALA A 169 17.75 9.14 2.33
C ALA A 169 16.23 8.89 2.15
N TYR A 170 15.85 7.91 1.32
CA TYR A 170 14.45 7.63 0.97
C TYR A 170 13.86 6.41 1.67
N VAL A 171 14.68 5.69 2.43
CA VAL A 171 14.28 4.48 3.16
C VAL A 171 14.89 4.50 4.57
N PRO A 172 14.30 3.80 5.55
CA PRO A 172 14.94 3.61 6.87
C PRO A 172 16.35 3.02 6.73
N SER A 173 17.26 3.43 7.61
CA SER A 173 18.67 3.01 7.55
C SER A 173 18.83 1.49 7.55
N LYS A 174 18.11 0.78 8.41
CA LYS A 174 18.11 -0.69 8.48
C LYS A 174 17.70 -1.36 7.16
N VAL A 175 16.74 -0.78 6.44
CA VAL A 175 16.33 -1.25 5.10
C VAL A 175 17.42 -0.97 4.07
N ALA A 176 18.05 0.21 4.11
CA ALA A 176 19.15 0.55 3.21
C ALA A 176 20.35 -0.40 3.41
N ASP A 177 20.70 -0.71 4.65
CA ASP A 177 21.79 -1.63 4.99
C ASP A 177 21.46 -3.07 4.56
N TYR A 178 20.22 -3.51 4.75
CA TYR A 178 19.78 -4.82 4.30
C TYR A 178 19.83 -4.94 2.77
N ILE A 179 19.37 -3.93 2.02
CA ILE A 179 19.45 -3.91 0.55
C ILE A 179 20.90 -4.05 0.07
N LYS A 180 21.83 -3.28 0.67
CA LYS A 180 23.25 -3.32 0.33
C LYS A 180 23.87 -4.67 0.66
N LYS A 181 23.60 -5.19 1.87
CA LYS A 181 24.14 -6.47 2.32
C LYS A 181 23.74 -7.64 1.42
N GLU A 182 22.48 -7.68 1.01
CA GLU A 182 21.92 -8.75 0.19
C GLU A 182 22.08 -8.51 -1.33
N GLY A 183 22.60 -7.35 -1.74
CA GLY A 183 22.79 -7.00 -3.16
C GLY A 183 21.49 -6.87 -3.95
N PHE A 184 20.38 -6.51 -3.30
CA PHE A 184 19.10 -6.36 -4.02
C PHE A 184 19.12 -5.18 -4.97
N TYR A 185 18.44 -5.36 -6.10
CA TYR A 185 18.27 -4.36 -7.16
C TYR A 185 19.58 -3.92 -7.81
N GLY A 186 20.70 -4.64 -7.57
CA GLY A 186 22.03 -4.31 -8.09
C GLY A 186 22.84 -3.39 -7.17
N ALA A 187 22.50 -3.32 -5.89
CA ALA A 187 23.28 -2.60 -4.86
C ALA A 187 24.62 -3.24 -4.60
#